data_25c9ffc0ac2ba062b8d6db99583cc153
#
_entry.id   25c9ffc0ac2ba062b8d6db99583cc153
#
_cell.length_a   1.000
_cell.length_b   1.000
_cell.length_c   1.000
_cell.angle_alpha   90.00
_cell.angle_beta   90.00
_cell.angle_gamma   90.00
#
_symmetry.space_group_name_H-M   'P 1'
#
loop_
_entity.id
_entity.type
_entity.pdbx_description
1 polymer ?
#
loop_
_entity_poly.entity_id
_entity_poly.type
_entity_poly.pdbx_seq_one_letter_code
_entity_poly.pdbx_strand_id
1 'polypeptide(L)'
;QGKVDTSVVLGLDHHPVQTDVDGEDHGHHHHGQHHHRDNVHDHHDHSHVDVVGRGVQIEAALDRNSLESLLPPLVSEHQVLRLKGRLWIPGKTLPLQIQMVGPRLNSWFEAAPERAWKPAGGAGADLVVLALQKGAADAIESAVQKLTQSKST
;
A
#
# COMPACT_ATOMS: atom_id res chain seq x y z
N GLN A 1 -16.50 5.02 4.21
CA GLN A 1 -15.51 3.95 4.47
C GLN A 1 -15.03 3.41 3.12
N GLY A 2 -13.96 4.01 2.58
CA GLY A 2 -13.38 3.59 1.32
C GLY A 2 -12.55 2.33 1.51
N LYS A 3 -12.98 1.21 0.93
CA LYS A 3 -12.11 0.05 0.75
C LYS A 3 -11.09 0.42 -0.32
N VAL A 4 -9.81 0.49 0.05
CA VAL A 4 -8.73 0.68 -0.91
C VAL A 4 -8.42 -0.66 -1.54
N ASP A 5 -8.41 -0.73 -2.87
CA ASP A 5 -7.99 -1.94 -3.58
C ASP A 5 -6.50 -2.17 -3.35
N THR A 6 -6.19 -3.28 -2.72
CA THR A 6 -4.82 -3.66 -2.33
C THR A 6 -3.92 -3.88 -3.56
N SER A 7 -4.50 -4.26 -4.70
CA SER A 7 -3.75 -4.48 -5.94
C SER A 7 -3.10 -3.20 -6.47
N VAL A 8 -3.78 -2.06 -6.34
CA VAL A 8 -3.27 -0.74 -6.75
C VAL A 8 -2.06 -0.32 -5.92
N VAL A 9 -2.05 -0.68 -4.63
CA VAL A 9 -0.97 -0.33 -3.69
C VAL A 9 0.29 -1.16 -3.95
N LEU A 10 0.13 -2.42 -4.34
CA LEU A 10 1.24 -3.33 -4.60
C LEU A 10 1.86 -3.16 -6.00
N GLY A 11 1.16 -2.47 -6.92
CA GLY A 11 1.62 -2.29 -8.29
C GLY A 11 1.69 -3.61 -9.08
N LEU A 12 0.79 -4.54 -8.75
CA LEU A 12 0.63 -5.80 -9.46
C LEU A 12 -0.32 -5.59 -10.65
N ASP A 13 0.19 -4.99 -11.70
CA ASP A 13 -0.48 -5.02 -12.99
C ASP A 13 -0.24 -6.41 -13.61
N HIS A 14 -1.21 -7.29 -13.46
CA HIS A 14 -1.24 -8.53 -14.21
C HIS A 14 -1.65 -8.20 -15.66
N HIS A 15 -0.67 -8.10 -16.53
CA HIS A 15 -0.94 -8.31 -17.95
C HIS A 15 -1.14 -9.81 -18.18
N PRO A 16 -2.29 -10.26 -18.66
CA PRO A 16 -2.43 -11.64 -19.10
C PRO A 16 -1.56 -11.81 -20.35
N VAL A 17 -0.49 -12.58 -20.22
CA VAL A 17 0.27 -13.04 -21.36
C VAL A 17 -0.61 -14.09 -22.06
N GLN A 18 -1.23 -13.71 -23.17
CA GLN A 18 -1.80 -14.68 -24.12
C GLN A 18 -0.63 -15.38 -24.81
N THR A 19 -0.36 -16.60 -24.41
CA THR A 19 0.44 -17.51 -25.19
C THR A 19 -0.51 -18.28 -26.10
N ASP A 20 -0.66 -17.83 -27.33
CA ASP A 20 -1.18 -18.65 -28.40
C ASP A 20 -0.12 -19.71 -28.70
N VAL A 21 -0.44 -20.95 -28.44
CA VAL A 21 0.32 -22.11 -28.92
C VAL A 21 -0.63 -22.96 -29.73
N ASP A 22 -0.61 -22.74 -31.04
CA ASP A 22 -1.05 -23.71 -32.02
C ASP A 22 -0.07 -24.88 -32.06
N GLY A 23 -0.57 -26.10 -32.15
CA GLY A 23 0.30 -27.19 -32.56
C GLY A 23 -0.11 -28.58 -32.11
N GLU A 24 -0.97 -29.20 -32.91
CA GLU A 24 -0.91 -30.56 -33.48
C GLU A 24 -0.76 -31.80 -32.57
N ASP A 25 -1.82 -32.51 -32.61
CA ASP A 25 -2.12 -33.94 -32.58
C ASP A 25 -0.92 -34.91 -32.76
N HIS A 26 -0.71 -35.83 -31.80
CA HIS A 26 -0.29 -37.21 -32.00
C HIS A 26 -0.69 -38.09 -30.82
N GLY A 27 -1.66 -38.98 -31.08
CA GLY A 27 -2.05 -40.04 -30.16
C GLY A 27 -0.99 -41.13 -30.03
N HIS A 28 -0.86 -41.63 -28.83
CA HIS A 28 -0.41 -43.01 -28.55
C HIS A 28 -1.06 -43.55 -27.27
N HIS A 29 -1.82 -44.59 -27.45
CA HIS A 29 -2.35 -45.45 -26.40
C HIS A 29 -1.21 -46.25 -25.76
N HIS A 30 -1.11 -46.22 -24.42
CA HIS A 30 -0.54 -47.31 -23.65
C HIS A 30 -1.29 -47.54 -22.37
N HIS A 31 -1.85 -48.73 -22.25
CA HIS A 31 -2.33 -49.36 -21.03
C HIS A 31 -1.17 -49.60 -20.06
N GLY A 32 -1.36 -49.33 -18.74
CA GLY A 32 -0.37 -49.68 -17.72
C GLY A 32 -0.85 -49.38 -16.32
N GLN A 33 -1.54 -50.36 -15.73
CA GLN A 33 -1.53 -50.82 -14.33
C GLN A 33 -1.56 -49.77 -13.19
N HIS A 34 -2.60 -49.96 -12.41
CA HIS A 34 -2.87 -49.44 -11.08
C HIS A 34 -1.72 -49.66 -10.10
N HIS A 35 -1.14 -48.63 -9.57
CA HIS A 35 -0.50 -48.63 -8.24
C HIS A 35 -1.19 -47.57 -7.42
N HIS A 36 -2.02 -48.01 -6.46
CA HIS A 36 -2.45 -47.23 -5.34
C HIS A 36 -1.19 -46.84 -4.56
N ARG A 37 -0.75 -45.61 -4.72
CA ARG A 37 0.09 -44.93 -3.75
C ARG A 37 -0.81 -43.98 -2.98
N ASP A 38 -0.92 -44.25 -1.69
CA ASP A 38 -1.49 -43.32 -0.71
C ASP A 38 -0.77 -41.97 -0.87
N ASN A 39 -1.45 -41.06 -1.55
CA ASN A 39 -1.03 -39.69 -1.63
C ASN A 39 -1.35 -39.05 -0.27
N VAL A 40 -0.40 -39.09 0.63
CA VAL A 40 -0.38 -38.20 1.79
C VAL A 40 -0.37 -36.80 1.21
N HIS A 41 -1.55 -36.18 1.16
CA HIS A 41 -1.65 -34.75 0.88
C HIS A 41 -1.00 -34.03 2.05
N ASP A 42 0.27 -33.70 1.87
CA ASP A 42 0.96 -32.72 2.70
C ASP A 42 0.18 -31.41 2.53
N HIS A 43 -0.72 -31.15 3.47
CA HIS A 43 -1.35 -29.84 3.58
C HIS A 43 -0.23 -28.86 3.96
N HIS A 44 0.38 -28.28 2.94
CA HIS A 44 1.19 -27.09 3.15
C HIS A 44 0.28 -26.05 3.79
N ASP A 45 0.41 -25.92 5.08
CA ASP A 45 -0.21 -24.86 5.87
C ASP A 45 0.38 -23.53 5.37
N HIS A 46 -0.28 -22.97 4.35
CA HIS A 46 0.04 -21.65 3.87
C HIS A 46 -0.40 -20.68 4.95
N SER A 47 0.52 -20.31 5.82
CA SER A 47 0.29 -19.24 6.78
C SER A 47 0.01 -17.97 5.98
N HIS A 48 -1.25 -17.62 5.83
CA HIS A 48 -1.69 -16.38 5.24
C HIS A 48 -1.33 -15.24 6.19
N VAL A 49 -0.39 -14.42 5.79
CA VAL A 49 -0.09 -13.19 6.50
C VAL A 49 -1.19 -12.18 6.15
N ASP A 50 -2.01 -11.82 7.11
CA ASP A 50 -3.05 -10.83 6.92
C ASP A 50 -2.43 -9.43 6.75
N VAL A 51 -2.63 -8.85 5.58
CA VAL A 51 -2.21 -7.48 5.29
C VAL A 51 -3.43 -6.58 5.34
N VAL A 52 -3.34 -5.51 6.12
CA VAL A 52 -4.42 -4.53 6.29
C VAL A 52 -4.06 -3.24 5.56
N GLY A 53 -4.94 -2.80 4.66
CA GLY A 53 -4.82 -1.53 3.95
C GLY A 53 -5.88 -0.52 4.37
N ARG A 54 -5.49 0.75 4.63
CA ARG A 54 -6.41 1.83 4.96
C ARG A 54 -5.90 3.18 4.45
N GLY A 55 -6.86 4.01 3.99
CA GLY A 55 -6.63 5.43 3.70
C GLY A 55 -6.73 6.30 4.96
N VAL A 56 -5.89 7.32 5.04
CA VAL A 56 -5.87 8.34 6.09
C VAL A 56 -5.91 9.70 5.41
N GLN A 57 -6.94 10.49 5.69
CA GLN A 57 -7.12 11.83 5.15
C GLN A 57 -7.17 12.85 6.29
N ILE A 58 -6.32 13.86 6.24
CA ILE A 58 -6.19 14.88 7.27
C ILE A 58 -6.24 16.25 6.60
N GLU A 59 -7.18 17.08 7.02
CA GLU A 59 -7.30 18.48 6.60
C GLU A 59 -6.62 19.39 7.64
N ALA A 60 -5.34 19.60 7.48
CA ALA A 60 -4.57 20.52 8.33
C ALA A 60 -3.25 20.90 7.66
N ALA A 61 -2.74 22.07 8.00
CA ALA A 61 -1.41 22.50 7.55
C ALA A 61 -0.33 21.65 8.23
N LEU A 62 0.39 20.89 7.42
CA LEU A 62 1.49 20.05 7.83
C LEU A 62 2.79 20.55 7.20
N ASP A 63 3.86 20.42 7.97
CA ASP A 63 5.20 20.73 7.51
C ASP A 63 5.92 19.48 7.02
N ARG A 64 6.62 19.61 5.89
CA ARG A 64 7.36 18.51 5.26
C ARG A 64 8.34 17.86 6.22
N ASN A 65 9.20 18.67 6.85
CA ASN A 65 10.29 18.14 7.69
C ASN A 65 9.73 17.38 8.92
N SER A 66 8.67 17.93 9.52
CA SER A 66 7.99 17.28 10.65
C SER A 66 7.40 15.94 10.26
N LEU A 67 6.75 15.87 9.10
CA LEU A 67 6.16 14.61 8.63
C LEU A 67 7.23 13.59 8.23
N GLU A 68 8.27 14.00 7.51
CA GLU A 68 9.39 13.13 7.10
C GLU A 68 10.18 12.60 8.30
N SER A 69 10.23 13.35 9.41
CA SER A 69 10.87 12.89 10.64
C SER A 69 9.98 11.94 11.45
N LEU A 70 8.65 12.15 11.42
CA LEU A 70 7.69 11.38 12.19
C LEU A 70 7.43 9.99 11.60
N LEU A 71 7.32 9.88 10.27
CA LEU A 71 6.87 8.67 9.61
C LEU A 71 7.81 7.47 9.75
N PRO A 72 9.15 7.57 9.58
CA PRO A 72 10.02 6.40 9.60
C PRO A 72 9.97 5.59 10.91
N PRO A 73 10.05 6.19 12.11
CA PRO A 73 9.93 5.43 13.35
C PRO A 73 8.55 4.79 13.52
N LEU A 74 7.46 5.48 13.16
CA LEU A 74 6.10 4.92 13.23
C LEU A 74 5.91 3.74 12.30
N VAL A 75 6.42 3.84 11.07
CA VAL A 75 6.36 2.77 10.08
C VAL A 75 7.06 1.51 10.61
N SER A 76 8.22 1.67 11.26
CA SER A 76 8.94 0.55 11.89
C SER A 76 8.18 -0.03 13.07
N GLU A 77 7.68 0.82 13.97
CA GLU A 77 6.96 0.41 15.18
C GLU A 77 5.69 -0.36 14.88
N HIS A 78 4.92 0.09 13.88
CA HIS A 78 3.62 -0.48 13.53
C HIS A 78 3.68 -1.48 12.37
N GLN A 79 4.85 -1.96 12.02
CA GLN A 79 5.06 -2.96 10.95
C GLN A 79 4.36 -2.58 9.63
N VAL A 80 4.48 -1.32 9.25
CA VAL A 80 3.97 -0.84 7.97
C VAL A 80 4.88 -1.32 6.85
N LEU A 81 4.31 -2.04 5.90
CA LEU A 81 5.03 -2.56 4.73
C LEU A 81 5.22 -1.46 3.69
N ARG A 82 4.18 -0.69 3.46
CA ARG A 82 4.16 0.38 2.47
C ARG A 82 3.27 1.53 2.90
N LEU A 83 3.74 2.73 2.64
CA LEU A 83 2.95 3.95 2.77
C LEU A 83 3.13 4.76 1.50
N LYS A 84 2.03 5.21 0.91
CA LYS A 84 2.03 6.15 -0.21
C LYS A 84 1.07 7.28 0.08
N GLY A 85 1.35 8.44 -0.45
CA GLY A 85 0.39 9.52 -0.34
C GLY A 85 0.91 10.86 -0.82
N ARG A 86 0.15 11.88 -0.46
CA ARG A 86 0.39 13.26 -0.86
C ARG A 86 0.22 14.19 0.31
N LEU A 87 1.03 15.21 0.32
CA LEU A 87 0.95 16.31 1.28
C LEU A 87 0.77 17.62 0.50
N TRP A 88 -0.36 18.30 0.74
CA TRP A 88 -0.60 19.65 0.24
C TRP A 88 -0.08 20.64 1.27
N ILE A 89 0.99 21.36 0.88
CA ILE A 89 1.68 22.33 1.74
C ILE A 89 1.24 23.74 1.34
N PRO A 90 0.84 24.59 2.28
CA PRO A 90 0.48 25.98 2.00
C PRO A 90 1.56 26.70 1.19
N GLY A 91 1.16 27.40 0.15
CA GLY A 91 2.08 28.17 -0.72
C GLY A 91 2.85 27.34 -1.73
N LYS A 92 2.63 26.01 -1.82
CA LYS A 92 3.19 25.17 -2.87
C LYS A 92 2.15 24.87 -3.95
N THR A 93 2.56 24.99 -5.20
CA THR A 93 1.68 24.74 -6.36
C THR A 93 1.39 23.25 -6.55
N LEU A 94 2.38 22.41 -6.28
CA LEU A 94 2.28 20.96 -6.42
C LEU A 94 2.28 20.28 -5.05
N PRO A 95 1.51 19.20 -4.86
CA PRO A 95 1.62 18.40 -3.68
C PRO A 95 2.94 17.65 -3.62
N LEU A 96 3.44 17.43 -2.41
CA LEU A 96 4.56 16.58 -2.14
C LEU A 96 4.08 15.12 -2.18
N GLN A 97 4.61 14.33 -3.09
CA GLN A 97 4.42 12.88 -3.09
C GLN A 97 5.28 12.26 -1.99
N ILE A 98 4.72 11.27 -1.30
CA ILE A 98 5.42 10.50 -0.27
C ILE A 98 5.29 9.03 -0.62
N GLN A 99 6.41 8.33 -0.60
CA GLN A 99 6.45 6.89 -0.78
C GLN A 99 7.41 6.28 0.22
N MET A 100 6.93 5.25 0.92
CA MET A 100 7.75 4.47 1.84
C MET A 100 7.64 2.99 1.54
N VAL A 101 8.77 2.29 1.64
CA VAL A 101 8.85 0.83 1.70
C VAL A 101 9.59 0.50 3.00
N GLY A 102 8.85 -0.03 3.98
CA GLY A 102 9.34 -0.01 5.35
C GLY A 102 9.73 1.42 5.76
N PRO A 103 10.78 1.62 6.55
CA PRO A 103 11.19 2.95 7.04
C PRO A 103 11.87 3.83 5.97
N ARG A 104 12.09 3.33 4.75
CA ARG A 104 12.73 4.11 3.67
C ARG A 104 11.73 5.07 3.08
N LEU A 105 11.95 6.35 3.29
CA LEU A 105 11.11 7.45 2.79
C LEU A 105 11.74 8.10 1.56
N ASN A 106 10.94 8.26 0.51
CA ASN A 106 11.22 9.12 -0.64
C ASN A 106 10.11 10.16 -0.77
N SER A 107 10.46 11.38 -1.11
CA SER A 107 9.50 12.44 -1.36
C SER A 107 9.94 13.38 -2.49
N TRP A 108 8.97 13.82 -3.30
CA TRP A 108 9.19 14.73 -4.42
C TRP A 108 7.92 15.51 -4.75
N PHE A 109 8.04 16.66 -5.38
CA PHE A 109 6.88 17.42 -5.83
C PHE A 109 6.43 16.96 -7.22
N GLU A 110 5.15 16.61 -7.35
CA GLU A 110 4.55 16.16 -8.60
C GLU A 110 3.06 16.44 -8.61
N ALA A 111 2.48 16.67 -9.78
CA ALA A 111 1.06 16.92 -9.94
C ALA A 111 0.24 15.70 -9.46
N ALA A 112 -0.83 15.98 -8.74
CA ALA A 112 -1.80 14.95 -8.39
C ALA A 112 -2.70 14.63 -9.59
N PRO A 113 -3.15 13.37 -9.74
CA PRO A 113 -4.19 13.04 -10.71
C PRO A 113 -5.44 13.90 -10.50
N GLU A 114 -6.16 14.17 -11.58
CA GLU A 114 -7.37 15.04 -11.54
C GLU A 114 -8.40 14.61 -10.50
N ARG A 115 -8.59 13.29 -10.35
CA ARG A 115 -9.55 12.68 -9.41
C ARG A 115 -8.97 12.43 -8.02
N ALA A 116 -7.74 12.84 -7.74
CA ALA A 116 -7.17 12.68 -6.41
C ALA A 116 -7.95 13.53 -5.40
N TRP A 117 -8.12 12.99 -4.21
CA TRP A 117 -8.64 13.79 -3.10
C TRP A 117 -7.74 15.00 -2.87
N LYS A 118 -8.36 16.14 -2.59
CA LYS A 118 -7.69 17.39 -2.23
C LYS A 118 -8.33 17.97 -0.99
N PRO A 119 -7.55 18.49 -0.05
CA PRO A 119 -8.10 19.14 1.14
C PRO A 119 -8.87 20.40 0.76
N ALA A 120 -10.05 20.60 1.34
CA ALA A 120 -10.90 21.75 1.05
C ALA A 120 -10.22 23.09 1.40
N GLY A 121 -9.44 23.12 2.46
CA GLY A 121 -8.62 24.26 2.88
C GLY A 121 -7.29 24.42 2.15
N GLY A 122 -7.00 23.60 1.14
CA GLY A 122 -5.76 23.66 0.36
C GLY A 122 -4.52 23.10 1.09
N ALA A 123 -4.68 22.63 2.32
CA ALA A 123 -3.58 22.03 3.09
C ALA A 123 -4.04 20.75 3.78
N GLY A 124 -3.25 19.71 3.68
CA GLY A 124 -3.63 18.41 4.25
C GLY A 124 -2.80 17.25 3.74
N ALA A 125 -3.10 16.06 4.20
CA ALA A 125 -2.46 14.83 3.78
C ALA A 125 -3.50 13.77 3.38
N ASP A 126 -3.19 13.02 2.33
CA ASP A 126 -3.91 11.86 1.85
C ASP A 126 -2.92 10.69 1.76
N LEU A 127 -2.99 9.77 2.70
CA LEU A 127 -2.04 8.68 2.85
C LEU A 127 -2.77 7.34 2.72
N VAL A 128 -2.13 6.36 2.10
CA VAL A 128 -2.55 4.95 2.08
C VAL A 128 -1.50 4.13 2.82
N VAL A 129 -1.94 3.43 3.84
CA VAL A 129 -1.10 2.62 4.74
C VAL A 129 -1.41 1.15 4.49
N LEU A 130 -0.39 0.35 4.23
CA LEU A 130 -0.46 -1.10 4.12
C LEU A 130 0.43 -1.70 5.20
N ALA A 131 -0.15 -2.47 6.13
CA ALA A 131 0.55 -2.94 7.32
C ALA A 131 0.16 -4.37 7.71
N LEU A 132 1.01 -5.01 8.50
CA LEU A 132 0.73 -6.31 9.13
C LEU A 132 -0.10 -6.14 10.42
N GLN A 133 0.03 -5.01 11.09
CA GLN A 133 -0.72 -4.72 12.32
C GLN A 133 -2.05 -4.03 12.03
N LYS A 134 -3.11 -4.56 12.61
CA LYS A 134 -4.40 -3.85 12.70
C LYS A 134 -4.19 -2.61 13.56
N GLY A 135 -4.74 -1.46 13.13
CA GLY A 135 -4.58 -0.20 13.86
C GLY A 135 -3.34 0.63 13.50
N ALA A 136 -2.43 0.13 12.64
CA ALA A 136 -1.27 0.91 12.17
C ALA A 136 -1.69 2.24 11.52
N ALA A 137 -2.73 2.24 10.70
CA ALA A 137 -3.25 3.44 10.08
C ALA A 137 -3.84 4.42 11.10
N ASP A 138 -4.54 3.92 12.14
CA ASP A 138 -5.06 4.76 13.23
C ASP A 138 -3.93 5.41 14.03
N ALA A 139 -2.86 4.67 14.28
CA ALA A 139 -1.68 5.18 14.97
C ALA A 139 -0.99 6.30 14.16
N ILE A 140 -0.83 6.09 12.85
CA ILE A 140 -0.27 7.10 11.95
C ILE A 140 -1.17 8.33 11.90
N GLU A 141 -2.48 8.14 11.72
CA GLU A 141 -3.45 9.24 11.71
C GLU A 141 -3.37 10.08 12.98
N SER A 142 -3.40 9.43 14.14
CA SER A 142 -3.32 10.09 15.46
C SER A 142 -2.00 10.84 15.63
N ALA A 143 -0.88 10.26 15.22
CA ALA A 143 0.42 10.90 15.33
C ALA A 143 0.55 12.12 14.43
N VAL A 144 0.05 12.03 13.18
CA VAL A 144 0.05 13.15 12.23
C VAL A 144 -0.89 14.27 12.71
N GLN A 145 -2.07 13.94 13.26
CA GLN A 145 -2.98 14.93 13.86
C GLN A 145 -2.33 15.69 15.02
N LYS A 146 -1.55 15.03 15.86
CA LYS A 146 -0.82 15.68 16.96
C LYS A 146 0.20 16.72 16.45
N LEU A 147 0.83 16.50 15.30
CA LEU A 147 1.72 17.50 14.68
C LEU A 147 1.00 18.82 14.37
N THR A 148 -0.29 18.75 14.04
CA THR A 148 -1.07 19.95 13.71
C THR A 148 -1.42 20.78 14.93
N GLN A 149 -1.62 20.13 16.07
CA GLN A 149 -2.00 20.77 17.33
C GLN A 149 -0.80 21.46 18.02
N SER A 150 0.41 20.93 17.87
CA SER A 150 1.62 21.49 18.50
C SER A 150 2.09 22.81 17.90
N LYS A 151 1.56 23.23 16.74
CA LYS A 151 1.89 24.48 16.06
C LYS A 151 0.91 25.64 16.34
N SER A 152 -0.13 25.40 17.12
CA SER A 152 -1.15 26.42 17.45
C SER A 152 -0.90 27.15 18.77
N THR A 153 0.30 27.02 19.36
CA THR A 153 0.66 27.71 20.63
C THR A 153 1.69 28.79 20.40
#